data_9d08b4e8f307616f9828dfb3477fdf06
#
_entry.id   9d08b4e8f307616f9828dfb3477fdf06
#
_cell.length_a   1.000
_cell.length_b   1.000
_cell.length_c   1.000
_cell.angle_alpha   90.00
_cell.angle_beta   90.00
_cell.angle_gamma   90.00
#
_symmetry.space_group_name_H-M   'P 1'
#
loop_
_entity.id
_entity.type
_entity.pdbx_description
1 polymer ?
#
loop_
_entity_poly.entity_id
_entity_poly.type
_entity_poly.pdbx_seq_one_letter_code
_entity_poly.pdbx_strand_id
1 'polypeptide(L)'
;MKFTYYGQSCFLIEVNGKKLLFDPFITGNPLAKDISADDIEADYIFVSHGHGDHVADLINIAKRTKAQCVCAAEIAGWLNKQGVENVLGMNHGAYIQFDFGKARGVNAVHSSALPDGSNGGNPMGFVFSTSEGDFYFAGDTALTMDMQLIPLWATLKFAVLPIGGHYTMDAADAIHASGFIKCDRIIGVHYDTFGYIKIDSEKAKADFSAAGKTLLLPGIGETIDL
;
A
#
# COMPACT_ATOMS: atom_id res chain seq x y z
N MET A 1 -14.89 6.56 -4.19
CA MET A 1 -13.40 6.50 -4.16
C MET A 1 -12.91 6.13 -5.54
N LYS A 2 -11.76 6.71 -5.96
CA LYS A 2 -11.06 6.29 -7.17
C LYS A 2 -9.71 5.69 -6.77
N PHE A 3 -9.28 4.65 -7.49
CA PHE A 3 -7.99 3.99 -7.31
C PHE A 3 -7.21 4.07 -8.62
N THR A 4 -6.01 4.63 -8.60
CA THR A 4 -5.10 4.68 -9.75
C THR A 4 -3.86 3.87 -9.45
N TYR A 5 -3.53 2.89 -10.29
CA TYR A 5 -2.37 2.02 -10.11
C TYR A 5 -1.14 2.55 -10.85
N TYR A 6 -0.01 2.63 -10.18
CA TYR A 6 1.26 3.07 -10.77
C TYR A 6 2.32 1.96 -10.89
N GLY A 7 1.95 0.74 -10.50
CA GLY A 7 2.84 -0.43 -10.53
C GLY A 7 3.48 -0.74 -9.18
N GLN A 8 4.01 -1.95 -9.01
CA GLN A 8 4.55 -2.51 -7.78
C GLN A 8 3.52 -2.38 -6.64
N SER A 9 3.84 -1.68 -5.55
CA SER A 9 2.88 -1.32 -4.50
C SER A 9 2.49 0.16 -4.52
N CYS A 10 2.82 0.87 -5.63
CA CYS A 10 2.53 2.29 -5.78
C CYS A 10 1.14 2.50 -6.37
N PHE A 11 0.29 3.22 -5.67
CA PHE A 11 -1.06 3.58 -6.12
C PHE A 11 -1.56 4.85 -5.42
N LEU A 12 -2.58 5.46 -5.99
CA LEU A 12 -3.27 6.63 -5.45
C LEU A 12 -4.72 6.28 -5.14
N ILE A 13 -5.22 6.71 -3.99
CA ILE A 13 -6.65 6.69 -3.67
C ILE A 13 -7.15 8.14 -3.54
N GLU A 14 -8.19 8.47 -4.31
CA GLU A 14 -8.94 9.70 -4.13
C GLU A 14 -10.16 9.41 -3.26
N VAL A 15 -10.23 10.04 -2.08
CA VAL A 15 -11.29 9.87 -1.09
C VAL A 15 -11.57 11.19 -0.37
N ASN A 16 -12.84 11.57 -0.23
CA ASN A 16 -13.26 12.81 0.43
C ASN A 16 -12.54 14.08 -0.08
N GLY A 17 -12.24 14.11 -1.40
CA GLY A 17 -11.52 15.22 -2.03
C GLY A 17 -10.02 15.28 -1.73
N LYS A 18 -9.44 14.23 -1.12
CA LYS A 18 -8.02 14.10 -0.82
C LYS A 18 -7.36 13.03 -1.66
N LYS A 19 -6.10 13.24 -1.98
CA LYS A 19 -5.22 12.34 -2.73
C LYS A 19 -4.26 11.64 -1.77
N LEU A 20 -4.46 10.35 -1.53
CA LEU A 20 -3.63 9.50 -0.70
C LEU A 20 -2.75 8.65 -1.61
N LEU A 21 -1.45 8.93 -1.65
CA LEU A 21 -0.44 8.16 -2.39
C LEU A 21 0.16 7.10 -1.46
N PHE A 22 0.41 5.91 -2.00
CA PHE A 22 0.99 4.79 -1.26
C PHE A 22 2.29 4.33 -1.90
N ASP A 23 3.30 4.08 -1.08
CA ASP A 23 4.59 3.44 -1.40
C ASP A 23 5.18 3.90 -2.76
N PRO A 24 5.57 5.19 -2.90
CA PRO A 24 5.93 5.77 -4.18
C PRO A 24 7.22 5.19 -4.77
N PHE A 25 7.04 4.34 -5.78
CA PHE A 25 8.10 3.74 -6.60
C PHE A 25 7.68 3.76 -8.08
N ILE A 26 8.09 4.78 -8.81
CA ILE A 26 7.73 5.05 -10.20
C ILE A 26 8.97 5.12 -11.06
N THR A 27 9.91 6.02 -10.73
CA THR A 27 11.12 6.31 -11.53
C THR A 27 12.00 5.06 -11.71
N GLY A 28 12.13 4.20 -10.69
CA GLY A 28 12.89 2.95 -10.76
C GLY A 28 12.10 1.75 -11.27
N ASN A 29 10.80 1.89 -11.53
CA ASN A 29 9.95 0.79 -11.95
C ASN A 29 10.02 0.58 -13.48
N PRO A 30 10.55 -0.58 -13.96
CA PRO A 30 10.69 -0.83 -15.39
C PRO A 30 9.36 -0.93 -16.14
N LEU A 31 8.25 -1.13 -15.44
CA LEU A 31 6.91 -1.23 -16.01
C LEU A 31 6.16 0.11 -16.04
N ALA A 32 6.61 1.14 -15.28
CA ALA A 32 5.94 2.43 -15.15
C ALA A 32 6.59 3.54 -16.01
N LYS A 33 7.22 3.18 -17.15
CA LYS A 33 8.04 4.10 -17.99
C LYS A 33 7.26 5.31 -18.53
N ASP A 34 5.95 5.16 -18.69
CA ASP A 34 5.08 6.21 -19.24
C ASP A 34 4.47 7.09 -18.14
N ILE A 35 4.83 6.84 -16.86
CA ILE A 35 4.38 7.62 -15.70
C ILE A 35 5.53 8.49 -15.20
N SER A 36 5.28 9.78 -15.02
CA SER A 36 6.24 10.71 -14.42
C SER A 36 5.92 10.91 -12.93
N ALA A 37 6.89 10.66 -12.06
CA ALA A 37 6.75 10.94 -10.63
C ALA A 37 6.56 12.45 -10.36
N ASP A 38 7.02 13.33 -11.27
CA ASP A 38 6.86 14.77 -11.15
C ASP A 38 5.42 15.25 -11.41
N ASP A 39 4.58 14.41 -12.04
CA ASP A 39 3.17 14.73 -12.31
C ASP A 39 2.22 14.20 -11.20
N ILE A 40 2.74 13.42 -10.25
CA ILE A 40 1.91 12.83 -9.19
C ILE A 40 1.63 13.87 -8.10
N GLU A 41 0.36 14.19 -7.90
CA GLU A 41 -0.11 15.05 -6.83
C GLU A 41 -0.60 14.21 -5.63
N ALA A 42 -0.26 14.65 -4.41
CA ALA A 42 -0.69 14.00 -3.18
C ALA A 42 -0.92 15.02 -2.06
N ASP A 43 -1.94 14.78 -1.23
CA ASP A 43 -2.14 15.46 0.05
C ASP A 43 -1.47 14.67 1.19
N TYR A 44 -1.49 13.35 1.06
CA TYR A 44 -0.88 12.40 2.00
C TYR A 44 -0.06 11.36 1.27
N ILE A 45 1.05 10.93 1.88
CA ILE A 45 1.84 9.79 1.40
C ILE A 45 1.95 8.78 2.54
N PHE A 46 1.34 7.62 2.38
CA PHE A 46 1.44 6.51 3.32
C PHE A 46 2.57 5.56 2.89
N VAL A 47 3.48 5.26 3.82
CA VAL A 47 4.65 4.39 3.55
C VAL A 47 4.57 3.18 4.46
N SER A 48 4.46 2.00 3.86
CA SER A 48 4.33 0.75 4.59
C SER A 48 5.64 0.33 5.27
N HIS A 49 6.77 0.50 4.59
CA HIS A 49 8.10 0.16 5.08
C HIS A 49 9.23 0.81 4.26
N GLY A 50 10.48 0.62 4.65
CA GLY A 50 11.62 1.39 4.15
C GLY A 50 12.33 0.87 2.91
N HIS A 51 11.90 -0.25 2.28
CA HIS A 51 12.60 -0.79 1.10
C HIS A 51 12.57 0.15 -0.10
N GLY A 52 13.61 0.10 -0.92
CA GLY A 52 13.83 1.02 -2.03
C GLY A 52 12.69 1.07 -3.04
N ASP A 53 12.03 -0.07 -3.29
CA ASP A 53 10.86 -0.19 -4.18
C ASP A 53 9.53 0.28 -3.54
N HIS A 54 9.59 0.95 -2.37
CA HIS A 54 8.48 1.62 -1.69
C HIS A 54 8.76 3.08 -1.37
N VAL A 55 10.04 3.50 -1.39
CA VAL A 55 10.42 4.87 -0.98
C VAL A 55 11.25 5.64 -2.02
N ALA A 56 11.47 5.08 -3.22
CA ALA A 56 12.38 5.67 -4.21
C ALA A 56 12.00 7.11 -4.60
N ASP A 57 10.72 7.39 -4.81
CA ASP A 57 10.23 8.72 -5.20
C ASP A 57 9.65 9.53 -4.03
N LEU A 58 9.66 8.96 -2.80
CA LEU A 58 9.03 9.53 -1.60
C LEU A 58 9.51 10.95 -1.30
N ILE A 59 10.84 11.15 -1.23
CA ILE A 59 11.43 12.45 -0.86
C ILE A 59 11.10 13.51 -1.90
N ASN A 60 11.21 13.18 -3.19
CA ASN A 60 10.93 14.09 -4.28
C ASN A 60 9.47 14.55 -4.29
N ILE A 61 8.53 13.59 -4.26
CA ILE A 61 7.11 13.89 -4.28
C ILE A 61 6.70 14.66 -3.00
N ALA A 62 7.16 14.23 -1.82
CA ALA A 62 6.84 14.90 -0.55
C ALA A 62 7.30 16.37 -0.51
N LYS A 63 8.53 16.65 -0.99
CA LYS A 63 9.07 18.02 -1.03
C LYS A 63 8.32 18.90 -2.01
N ARG A 64 7.94 18.38 -3.18
CA ARG A 64 7.24 19.12 -4.23
C ARG A 64 5.79 19.39 -3.84
N THR A 65 5.05 18.38 -3.40
CA THR A 65 3.60 18.49 -3.10
C THR A 65 3.31 19.05 -1.72
N LYS A 66 4.30 19.04 -0.79
CA LYS A 66 4.12 19.32 0.64
C LYS A 66 3.17 18.36 1.34
N ALA A 67 2.93 17.18 0.73
CA ALA A 67 2.09 16.13 1.30
C ALA A 67 2.58 15.71 2.69
N GLN A 68 1.63 15.37 3.57
CA GLN A 68 1.99 14.78 4.86
C GLN A 68 2.41 13.32 4.68
N CYS A 69 3.68 13.01 5.00
CA CYS A 69 4.17 11.63 5.01
C CYS A 69 3.78 10.94 6.30
N VAL A 70 3.06 9.82 6.19
CA VAL A 70 2.60 8.99 7.32
C VAL A 70 3.32 7.64 7.25
N CYS A 71 4.15 7.32 8.23
CA CYS A 71 5.06 6.18 8.18
C CYS A 71 5.50 5.74 9.58
N ALA A 72 6.32 4.67 9.67
CA ALA A 72 6.96 4.29 10.92
C ALA A 72 7.81 5.44 11.49
N ALA A 73 7.91 5.52 12.82
CA ALA A 73 8.66 6.59 13.51
C ALA A 73 10.13 6.68 13.05
N GLU A 74 10.74 5.54 12.70
CA GLU A 74 12.11 5.46 12.20
C GLU A 74 12.24 6.07 10.79
N ILE A 75 11.27 5.78 9.89
CA ILE A 75 11.20 6.38 8.55
C ILE A 75 10.96 7.89 8.69
N ALA A 76 10.09 8.32 9.62
CA ALA A 76 9.84 9.74 9.89
C ALA A 76 11.13 10.47 10.30
N GLY A 77 11.92 9.87 11.20
CA GLY A 77 13.22 10.39 11.60
C GLY A 77 14.22 10.47 10.43
N TRP A 78 14.20 9.48 9.53
CA TRP A 78 15.03 9.49 8.33
C TRP A 78 14.58 10.58 7.34
N LEU A 79 13.28 10.74 7.08
CA LEU A 79 12.71 11.78 6.21
C LEU A 79 13.04 13.19 6.70
N ASN A 80 12.97 13.44 8.03
CA ASN A 80 13.36 14.72 8.62
C ASN A 80 14.83 15.06 8.34
N LYS A 81 15.73 14.07 8.42
CA LYS A 81 17.15 14.24 8.07
C LYS A 81 17.34 14.53 6.56
N GLN A 82 16.45 14.05 5.71
CA GLN A 82 16.43 14.36 4.27
C GLN A 82 15.77 15.73 3.96
N GLY A 83 15.30 16.47 4.96
CA GLY A 83 14.66 17.78 4.81
C GLY A 83 13.20 17.72 4.33
N VAL A 84 12.49 16.63 4.62
CA VAL A 84 11.04 16.57 4.50
C VAL A 84 10.44 17.04 5.82
N GLU A 85 9.65 18.14 5.78
CA GLU A 85 9.20 18.83 7.01
C GLU A 85 7.85 18.29 7.51
N ASN A 86 6.92 17.93 6.60
CA ASN A 86 5.57 17.50 6.95
C ASN A 86 5.52 15.98 7.11
N VAL A 87 5.92 15.49 8.27
CA VAL A 87 6.03 14.06 8.56
C VAL A 87 5.29 13.72 9.86
N LEU A 88 4.46 12.69 9.80
CA LEU A 88 3.79 12.08 10.95
C LEU A 88 4.33 10.67 11.16
N GLY A 89 5.18 10.51 12.16
CA GLY A 89 5.61 9.19 12.63
C GLY A 89 4.49 8.51 13.41
N MET A 90 4.23 7.24 13.09
CA MET A 90 3.27 6.42 13.83
C MET A 90 3.84 5.04 14.13
N ASN A 91 3.04 4.23 14.82
CA ASN A 91 3.33 2.82 15.07
C ASN A 91 2.02 2.03 14.96
N HIS A 92 2.09 0.70 15.09
CA HIS A 92 0.89 -0.14 15.20
C HIS A 92 0.05 0.32 16.41
N GLY A 93 -1.27 0.37 16.25
CA GLY A 93 -2.09 0.74 17.40
C GLY A 93 -3.46 1.33 17.07
N ALA A 94 -3.84 2.39 17.78
CA ALA A 94 -5.13 3.03 17.64
C ALA A 94 -5.24 3.88 16.36
N TYR A 95 -6.46 4.24 15.99
CA TYR A 95 -6.70 5.16 14.89
C TYR A 95 -6.14 6.55 15.17
N ILE A 96 -5.55 7.15 14.14
CA ILE A 96 -5.19 8.57 14.06
C ILE A 96 -6.22 9.25 13.16
N GLN A 97 -6.70 10.43 13.56
CA GLN A 97 -7.69 11.21 12.82
C GLN A 97 -7.01 12.11 11.79
N PHE A 98 -7.55 12.14 10.58
CA PHE A 98 -7.19 13.01 9.46
C PHE A 98 -8.43 13.71 8.92
N ASP A 99 -8.28 14.66 8.01
CA ASP A 99 -9.41 15.39 7.40
C ASP A 99 -10.20 14.55 6.37
N PHE A 100 -9.57 13.48 5.81
CA PHE A 100 -10.25 12.52 4.92
C PHE A 100 -10.96 11.39 5.68
N GLY A 101 -10.70 11.20 6.97
CA GLY A 101 -11.17 10.07 7.77
C GLY A 101 -10.15 9.69 8.84
N LYS A 102 -9.99 8.42 9.14
CA LYS A 102 -9.01 7.94 10.11
C LYS A 102 -8.24 6.73 9.57
N ALA A 103 -6.99 6.59 10.00
CA ALA A 103 -6.13 5.47 9.66
C ALA A 103 -5.48 4.87 10.90
N ARG A 104 -5.21 3.56 10.89
CA ARG A 104 -4.43 2.86 11.91
C ARG A 104 -3.39 1.97 11.27
N GLY A 105 -2.19 1.91 11.87
CA GLY A 105 -1.17 0.94 11.52
C GLY A 105 -1.52 -0.44 12.09
N VAL A 106 -1.36 -1.49 11.27
CA VAL A 106 -1.54 -2.89 11.65
C VAL A 106 -0.30 -3.68 11.27
N ASN A 107 -0.11 -4.84 11.90
CA ASN A 107 1.08 -5.66 11.69
C ASN A 107 1.21 -6.12 10.22
N ALA A 108 2.44 -6.01 9.70
CA ALA A 108 2.89 -6.62 8.46
C ALA A 108 4.17 -7.43 8.75
N VAL A 109 4.20 -8.68 8.30
CA VAL A 109 5.33 -9.58 8.56
C VAL A 109 6.32 -9.50 7.41
N HIS A 110 7.26 -8.59 7.53
CA HIS A 110 8.30 -8.28 6.54
C HIS A 110 9.51 -7.63 7.21
N SER A 111 10.54 -7.30 6.44
CA SER A 111 11.67 -6.48 6.90
C SER A 111 11.52 -5.02 6.47
N SER A 112 12.33 -4.13 7.04
CA SER A 112 12.28 -2.69 6.72
C SER A 112 13.67 -2.08 6.87
N ALA A 113 14.46 -2.14 5.80
CA ALA A 113 15.74 -1.45 5.69
C ALA A 113 15.58 -0.25 4.76
N LEU A 114 16.05 0.92 5.19
CA LEU A 114 16.09 2.13 4.36
C LEU A 114 17.22 2.05 3.31
N PRO A 115 17.18 2.85 2.23
CA PRO A 115 18.19 2.80 1.16
C PRO A 115 19.63 3.07 1.64
N ASP A 116 19.82 3.77 2.75
CA ASP A 116 21.11 4.01 3.37
C ASP A 116 21.55 2.88 4.34
N GLY A 117 20.78 1.79 4.43
CA GLY A 117 21.02 0.66 5.31
C GLY A 117 20.56 0.85 6.75
N SER A 118 19.98 2.01 7.09
CA SER A 118 19.42 2.23 8.42
C SER A 118 18.09 1.48 8.60
N ASN A 119 17.71 1.27 9.88
CA ASN A 119 16.46 0.58 10.21
C ASN A 119 15.26 1.48 9.91
N GLY A 120 14.29 0.98 9.15
CA GLY A 120 13.02 1.65 8.81
C GLY A 120 11.88 1.37 9.80
N GLY A 121 12.16 0.76 10.95
CA GLY A 121 11.12 0.36 11.92
C GLY A 121 10.38 -0.90 11.52
N ASN A 122 9.30 -1.20 12.19
CA ASN A 122 8.45 -2.35 11.87
C ASN A 122 7.57 -2.05 10.65
N PRO A 123 7.51 -2.95 9.66
CA PRO A 123 6.58 -2.83 8.54
C PRO A 123 5.13 -2.73 9.00
N MET A 124 4.34 -1.95 8.31
CA MET A 124 2.91 -1.75 8.62
C MET A 124 2.03 -1.91 7.39
N GLY A 125 0.88 -2.56 7.57
CA GLY A 125 -0.29 -2.28 6.78
C GLY A 125 -1.12 -1.15 7.40
N PHE A 126 -2.11 -0.65 6.68
CA PHE A 126 -2.99 0.42 7.15
C PHE A 126 -4.45 0.07 6.94
N VAL A 127 -5.26 0.24 7.98
CA VAL A 127 -6.73 0.18 7.90
C VAL A 127 -7.27 1.59 7.93
N PHE A 128 -8.04 1.93 6.92
CA PHE A 128 -8.68 3.24 6.76
C PHE A 128 -10.18 3.15 7.01
N SER A 129 -10.72 4.15 7.69
CA SER A 129 -12.17 4.30 7.85
C SER A 129 -12.57 5.70 7.43
N THR A 130 -13.42 5.77 6.38
CA THR A 130 -13.84 7.01 5.73
C THR A 130 -15.36 7.03 5.52
N SER A 131 -15.92 8.19 5.21
CA SER A 131 -17.34 8.30 4.88
C SER A 131 -17.73 7.64 3.54
N GLU A 132 -16.73 7.37 2.66
CA GLU A 132 -16.95 6.68 1.39
C GLU A 132 -16.79 5.15 1.49
N GLY A 133 -16.40 4.65 2.67
CA GLY A 133 -16.18 3.23 3.00
C GLY A 133 -14.81 2.96 3.59
N ASP A 134 -14.65 1.79 4.20
CA ASP A 134 -13.40 1.36 4.81
C ASP A 134 -12.57 0.55 3.82
N PHE A 135 -11.24 0.64 3.92
CA PHE A 135 -10.33 -0.17 3.10
C PHE A 135 -9.05 -0.54 3.88
N TYR A 136 -8.38 -1.55 3.38
CA TYR A 136 -7.13 -2.04 3.95
C TYR A 136 -6.04 -2.10 2.88
N PHE A 137 -4.86 -1.57 3.19
CA PHE A 137 -3.62 -1.79 2.46
C PHE A 137 -2.68 -2.63 3.31
N ALA A 138 -2.28 -3.79 2.83
CA ALA A 138 -1.48 -4.72 3.62
C ALA A 138 -0.01 -4.32 3.73
N GLY A 139 0.50 -3.50 2.80
CA GLY A 139 1.93 -3.35 2.59
C GLY A 139 2.55 -4.68 2.14
N ASP A 140 3.86 -4.80 2.24
CA ASP A 140 4.54 -6.06 2.04
C ASP A 140 4.43 -6.93 3.29
N THR A 141 3.87 -8.11 3.13
CA THR A 141 3.64 -9.05 4.23
C THR A 141 3.50 -10.48 3.76
N ALA A 142 3.96 -11.42 4.59
CA ALA A 142 3.49 -12.80 4.56
C ALA A 142 2.04 -12.89 5.09
N LEU A 143 1.36 -14.00 4.85
CA LEU A 143 0.08 -14.31 5.50
C LEU A 143 0.28 -14.39 7.02
N THR A 144 -0.54 -13.67 7.79
CA THR A 144 -0.45 -13.66 9.25
C THR A 144 -1.84 -13.74 9.90
N MET A 145 -1.91 -14.40 11.06
CA MET A 145 -3.15 -14.51 11.84
C MET A 145 -3.65 -13.16 12.35
N ASP A 146 -2.79 -12.14 12.48
CA ASP A 146 -3.18 -10.80 12.91
C ASP A 146 -4.19 -10.14 11.97
N MET A 147 -4.25 -10.58 10.71
CA MET A 147 -5.26 -10.13 9.75
C MET A 147 -6.70 -10.41 10.22
N GLN A 148 -6.90 -11.42 11.08
CA GLN A 148 -8.21 -11.73 11.69
C GLN A 148 -8.70 -10.66 12.67
N LEU A 149 -7.84 -9.74 13.11
CA LEU A 149 -8.21 -8.62 13.95
C LEU A 149 -8.86 -7.48 13.16
N ILE A 150 -8.62 -7.38 11.86
CA ILE A 150 -9.12 -6.27 11.02
C ILE A 150 -10.64 -6.15 11.06
N PRO A 151 -11.43 -7.24 10.97
CA PRO A 151 -12.89 -7.16 11.06
C PRO A 151 -13.44 -6.64 12.41
N LEU A 152 -12.61 -6.55 13.45
CA LEU A 152 -13.00 -5.92 14.72
C LEU A 152 -13.06 -4.39 14.60
N TRP A 153 -12.40 -3.81 13.60
CA TRP A 153 -12.19 -2.37 13.48
C TRP A 153 -12.87 -1.76 12.25
N ALA A 154 -13.06 -2.56 11.18
CA ALA A 154 -13.56 -2.06 9.90
C ALA A 154 -14.39 -3.13 9.18
N THR A 155 -15.36 -2.66 8.38
CA THR A 155 -16.07 -3.47 7.38
C THR A 155 -15.58 -3.03 6.02
N LEU A 156 -14.66 -3.80 5.46
CA LEU A 156 -13.91 -3.40 4.27
C LEU A 156 -14.76 -3.42 3.01
N LYS A 157 -14.72 -2.33 2.26
CA LYS A 157 -15.25 -2.22 0.90
C LYS A 157 -14.34 -2.90 -0.13
N PHE A 158 -13.02 -2.81 0.09
CA PHE A 158 -11.97 -3.50 -0.66
C PHE A 158 -10.69 -3.59 0.17
N ALA A 159 -9.77 -4.45 -0.27
CA ALA A 159 -8.41 -4.51 0.28
C ALA A 159 -7.37 -4.55 -0.83
N VAL A 160 -6.21 -3.96 -0.58
CA VAL A 160 -5.03 -3.98 -1.47
C VAL A 160 -4.01 -4.92 -0.85
N LEU A 161 -3.75 -6.05 -1.53
CA LEU A 161 -2.90 -7.13 -1.04
C LEU A 161 -1.76 -7.44 -2.02
N PRO A 162 -0.54 -7.71 -1.55
CA PRO A 162 0.53 -8.25 -2.38
C PRO A 162 0.18 -9.67 -2.81
N ILE A 163 0.48 -10.03 -4.08
CA ILE A 163 0.14 -11.34 -4.67
C ILE A 163 1.29 -11.98 -5.47
N GLY A 164 2.46 -11.35 -5.51
CA GLY A 164 3.58 -11.80 -6.35
C GLY A 164 4.38 -12.97 -5.79
N GLY A 165 4.19 -13.31 -4.51
CA GLY A 165 4.96 -14.37 -3.86
C GLY A 165 6.43 -14.01 -3.62
N HIS A 166 7.26 -14.99 -3.32
CA HIS A 166 8.69 -14.92 -3.04
C HIS A 166 9.05 -14.06 -1.82
N TYR A 167 8.74 -12.77 -1.84
CA TYR A 167 9.01 -11.84 -0.74
C TYR A 167 7.75 -11.52 0.11
N THR A 168 6.58 -11.78 -0.44
CA THR A 168 5.27 -11.47 0.15
C THR A 168 4.31 -12.64 0.00
N MET A 169 3.04 -12.46 0.31
CA MET A 169 2.00 -13.42 -0.05
C MET A 169 2.00 -13.69 -1.56
N ASP A 170 1.72 -14.91 -1.95
CA ASP A 170 1.29 -15.25 -3.30
C ASP A 170 -0.25 -15.16 -3.44
N ALA A 171 -0.79 -15.49 -4.62
CA ALA A 171 -2.23 -15.44 -4.86
C ALA A 171 -3.03 -16.39 -3.93
N ALA A 172 -2.47 -17.56 -3.58
CA ALA A 172 -3.14 -18.52 -2.70
C ALA A 172 -3.21 -17.99 -1.25
N ASP A 173 -2.11 -17.44 -0.75
CA ASP A 173 -2.07 -16.79 0.57
C ASP A 173 -3.02 -15.58 0.61
N ALA A 174 -3.07 -14.76 -0.45
CA ALA A 174 -3.96 -13.61 -0.53
C ALA A 174 -5.45 -14.01 -0.54
N ILE A 175 -5.81 -15.17 -1.10
CA ILE A 175 -7.16 -15.74 -0.97
C ILE A 175 -7.46 -16.07 0.50
N HIS A 176 -6.52 -16.69 1.24
CA HIS A 176 -6.69 -16.95 2.68
C HIS A 176 -6.79 -15.64 3.47
N ALA A 177 -5.92 -14.66 3.17
CA ALA A 177 -5.95 -13.33 3.78
C ALA A 177 -7.31 -12.64 3.58
N SER A 178 -7.90 -12.73 2.37
CA SER A 178 -9.22 -12.18 2.08
C SER A 178 -10.32 -12.77 2.97
N GLY A 179 -10.21 -14.05 3.31
CA GLY A 179 -11.09 -14.73 4.27
C GLY A 179 -10.88 -14.19 5.69
N PHE A 180 -9.64 -13.99 6.13
CA PHE A 180 -9.31 -13.48 7.46
C PHE A 180 -9.83 -12.06 7.67
N ILE A 181 -9.65 -11.18 6.69
CA ILE A 181 -10.11 -9.78 6.74
C ILE A 181 -11.59 -9.62 6.38
N LYS A 182 -12.29 -10.69 6.00
CA LYS A 182 -13.71 -10.71 5.57
C LYS A 182 -13.99 -9.71 4.44
N CYS A 183 -13.13 -9.69 3.43
CA CYS A 183 -13.26 -8.82 2.26
C CYS A 183 -13.20 -9.65 0.99
N ASP A 184 -14.20 -9.50 0.11
CA ASP A 184 -14.30 -10.28 -1.12
C ASP A 184 -13.75 -9.54 -2.34
N ARG A 185 -13.52 -8.23 -2.24
CA ARG A 185 -13.01 -7.38 -3.33
C ARG A 185 -11.55 -7.03 -3.06
N ILE A 186 -10.66 -7.69 -3.79
CA ILE A 186 -9.21 -7.57 -3.62
C ILE A 186 -8.59 -6.89 -4.83
N ILE A 187 -7.72 -5.91 -4.60
CA ILE A 187 -6.84 -5.32 -5.60
C ILE A 187 -5.46 -5.92 -5.37
N GLY A 188 -4.94 -6.60 -6.40
CA GLY A 188 -3.61 -7.20 -6.35
C GLY A 188 -2.53 -6.17 -6.66
N VAL A 189 -1.44 -6.21 -5.88
CA VAL A 189 -0.24 -5.37 -6.04
C VAL A 189 1.02 -6.23 -5.85
N HIS A 190 2.20 -5.63 -6.00
CA HIS A 190 3.51 -6.26 -5.78
C HIS A 190 3.71 -7.52 -6.62
N TYR A 191 3.45 -7.43 -7.94
CA TYR A 191 3.63 -8.51 -8.90
C TYR A 191 4.23 -7.98 -10.23
N ASP A 192 4.85 -8.88 -11.01
CA ASP A 192 5.41 -8.69 -12.36
C ASP A 192 6.58 -7.71 -12.48
N THR A 193 6.83 -6.82 -11.54
CA THR A 193 7.89 -5.79 -11.59
C THR A 193 9.28 -6.42 -11.68
N PHE A 194 9.51 -7.51 -10.96
CA PHE A 194 10.78 -8.23 -10.92
C PHE A 194 10.59 -9.69 -11.33
N GLY A 195 11.66 -10.34 -11.82
CA GLY A 195 11.59 -11.69 -12.34
C GLY A 195 11.06 -12.75 -11.36
N TYR A 196 11.32 -12.55 -10.06
CA TYR A 196 10.92 -13.49 -8.99
C TYR A 196 9.46 -13.35 -8.52
N ILE A 197 8.77 -12.27 -8.89
CA ILE A 197 7.38 -11.98 -8.49
C ILE A 197 6.42 -11.98 -9.69
N LYS A 198 6.79 -12.68 -10.77
CA LYS A 198 5.92 -12.85 -11.94
C LYS A 198 4.77 -13.80 -11.62
N ILE A 199 3.56 -13.42 -12.04
CA ILE A 199 2.37 -14.23 -11.85
C ILE A 199 1.71 -14.61 -13.19
N ASP A 200 0.88 -15.63 -13.18
CA ASP A 200 -0.15 -15.88 -14.18
C ASP A 200 -1.44 -15.18 -13.74
N SER A 201 -1.68 -13.99 -14.31
CA SER A 201 -2.81 -13.13 -13.93
C SER A 201 -4.18 -13.78 -14.19
N GLU A 202 -4.30 -14.56 -15.27
CA GLU A 202 -5.58 -15.23 -15.58
C GLU A 202 -5.84 -16.39 -14.60
N LYS A 203 -4.79 -17.16 -14.27
CA LYS A 203 -4.89 -18.19 -13.25
C LYS A 203 -5.23 -17.58 -11.88
N ALA A 204 -4.56 -16.50 -11.48
CA ALA A 204 -4.83 -15.82 -10.21
C ALA A 204 -6.29 -15.35 -10.13
N LYS A 205 -6.82 -14.71 -11.18
CA LYS A 205 -8.25 -14.30 -11.24
C LYS A 205 -9.20 -15.49 -11.15
N ALA A 206 -8.88 -16.60 -11.84
CA ALA A 206 -9.68 -17.82 -11.80
C ALA A 206 -9.70 -18.45 -10.40
N ASP A 207 -8.55 -18.52 -9.72
CA ASP A 207 -8.42 -19.07 -8.36
C ASP A 207 -9.22 -18.22 -7.34
N PHE A 208 -9.13 -16.89 -7.41
CA PHE A 208 -9.96 -15.97 -6.60
C PHE A 208 -11.45 -16.17 -6.85
N SER A 209 -11.86 -16.25 -8.12
CA SER A 209 -13.26 -16.49 -8.51
C SER A 209 -13.77 -17.83 -7.99
N ALA A 210 -12.97 -18.89 -8.06
CA ALA A 210 -13.30 -20.20 -7.50
C ALA A 210 -13.48 -20.17 -5.97
N ALA A 211 -12.79 -19.26 -5.29
CA ALA A 211 -12.94 -19.01 -3.85
C ALA A 211 -14.09 -18.03 -3.51
N GLY A 212 -14.91 -17.61 -4.48
CA GLY A 212 -15.98 -16.65 -4.29
C GLY A 212 -15.51 -15.22 -4.06
N LYS A 213 -14.30 -14.88 -4.53
CA LYS A 213 -13.67 -13.56 -4.38
C LYS A 213 -13.48 -12.90 -5.74
N THR A 214 -13.31 -11.58 -5.72
CA THR A 214 -13.00 -10.79 -6.93
C THR A 214 -11.58 -10.25 -6.82
N LEU A 215 -10.71 -10.62 -7.77
CA LEU A 215 -9.38 -10.04 -7.92
C LEU A 215 -9.38 -9.00 -9.03
N LEU A 216 -9.07 -7.75 -8.68
CA LEU A 216 -8.87 -6.64 -9.61
C LEU A 216 -7.37 -6.44 -9.85
N LEU A 217 -6.96 -6.40 -11.10
CA LEU A 217 -5.58 -6.14 -11.55
C LEU A 217 -5.61 -4.99 -12.58
N PRO A 218 -5.75 -3.73 -12.11
CA PRO A 218 -5.74 -2.58 -13.02
C PRO A 218 -4.40 -2.46 -13.73
N GLY A 219 -4.41 -1.97 -14.96
CA GLY A 219 -3.21 -1.62 -15.70
C GLY A 219 -2.47 -0.45 -15.07
N ILE A 220 -1.15 -0.33 -15.32
CA ILE A 220 -0.36 0.81 -14.84
C ILE A 220 -0.87 2.09 -15.53
N GLY A 221 -1.16 3.12 -14.73
CA GLY A 221 -1.82 4.35 -15.16
C GLY A 221 -3.36 4.26 -15.23
N GLU A 222 -3.94 3.08 -15.05
CA GLU A 222 -5.40 2.91 -15.06
C GLU A 222 -6.02 3.41 -13.75
N THR A 223 -7.17 4.10 -13.88
CA THR A 223 -8.01 4.52 -12.76
C THR A 223 -9.32 3.74 -12.79
N ILE A 224 -9.68 3.15 -11.66
CA ILE A 224 -10.95 2.44 -11.47
C ILE A 224 -11.79 3.09 -10.37
N ASP A 225 -13.11 3.02 -10.49
CA ASP A 225 -14.06 3.42 -9.44
C ASP A 225 -14.30 2.27 -8.44
N LEU A 226 -14.27 2.60 -7.14
CA LEU A 226 -14.40 1.66 -6.03
C LEU A 226 -15.66 1.90 -5.21
#